data_c2a7a085e2a53553f6ab914a170a812d
#
_entry.id   c2a7a085e2a53553f6ab914a170a812d
#
_cell.length_a   1.000
_cell.length_b   1.000
_cell.length_c   1.000
_cell.angle_alpha   90.00
_cell.angle_beta   90.00
_cell.angle_gamma   90.00
#
_symmetry.space_group_name_H-M   'P 1'
#
loop_
_entity.id
_entity.type
_entity.pdbx_description
1 polymer ?
#
loop_
_entity_poly.entity_id
_entity_poly.type
_entity_poly.pdbx_seq_one_letter_code
_entity_poly.pdbx_strand_id
1 'polypeptide(L)'
;MIDDEPLAVKVLQNYFANFPDFEVVATFNNSLEALDFLNSTPVDAVFLDINMPMMTGFELISLIENKTKVIITTAFREFAAESYDLDVLDYLVKPIPLPRFIKCINKITTEYNLKNNIKVEATKGDSHIFIKVDKKMMKINIEEILFVEGMKEYIKVVTPDKTYITHKSLTSLSEELPSDRFLRIHKSYVIALNKVKSIEGNRIQIQSYTIPIGRNYSKDVKNKILE
;
A
#
# COMPACT_ATOMS: atom_id res chain seq x y z
N MET A 1 -11.49 10.28 11.72
CA MET A 1 -12.34 9.73 10.66
C MET A 1 -13.70 10.37 10.72
N ILE A 2 -14.26 10.75 9.59
CA ILE A 2 -15.52 11.50 9.50
C ILE A 2 -16.41 10.82 8.47
N ASP A 3 -17.53 10.22 8.91
CA ASP A 3 -18.41 9.43 8.07
C ASP A 3 -19.74 9.23 8.81
N ASP A 4 -20.86 9.56 8.21
CA ASP A 4 -22.19 9.44 8.82
C ASP A 4 -22.66 7.97 8.90
N GLU A 5 -21.97 7.06 8.21
CA GLU A 5 -22.18 5.62 8.28
C GLU A 5 -21.30 4.95 9.35
N PRO A 6 -21.82 4.54 10.53
CA PRO A 6 -21.00 3.92 11.58
C PRO A 6 -20.30 2.64 11.17
N LEU A 7 -20.86 1.90 10.20
CA LEU A 7 -20.23 0.68 9.67
C LEU A 7 -18.98 0.98 8.85
N ALA A 8 -18.97 2.07 8.09
CA ALA A 8 -17.79 2.48 7.31
C ALA A 8 -16.64 2.86 8.27
N VAL A 9 -16.93 3.63 9.31
CA VAL A 9 -15.96 3.96 10.37
C VAL A 9 -15.40 2.69 11.02
N LYS A 10 -16.26 1.73 11.37
CA LYS A 10 -15.83 0.48 12.01
C LYS A 10 -14.93 -0.37 11.12
N VAL A 11 -15.17 -0.40 9.81
CA VAL A 11 -14.31 -1.10 8.84
C VAL A 11 -12.90 -0.50 8.85
N LEU A 12 -12.80 0.83 8.79
CA LEU A 12 -11.50 1.51 8.83
C LEU A 12 -10.80 1.32 10.17
N GLN A 13 -11.50 1.41 11.30
CA GLN A 13 -10.94 1.13 12.63
C GLN A 13 -10.37 -0.29 12.71
N ASN A 14 -11.08 -1.30 12.18
CA ASN A 14 -10.58 -2.68 12.14
C ASN A 14 -9.32 -2.82 11.25
N TYR A 15 -9.21 -2.02 10.19
CA TYR A 15 -8.00 -2.01 9.40
C TYR A 15 -6.85 -1.37 10.18
N PHE A 16 -7.06 -0.20 10.81
CA PHE A 16 -6.04 0.49 11.61
C PHE A 16 -5.52 -0.33 12.78
N ALA A 17 -6.33 -1.21 13.36
CA ALA A 17 -5.88 -2.11 14.44
C ALA A 17 -4.66 -2.99 14.05
N ASN A 18 -4.36 -3.12 12.74
CA ASN A 18 -3.19 -3.85 12.25
C ASN A 18 -1.99 -2.94 11.94
N PHE A 19 -2.10 -1.62 12.20
CA PHE A 19 -1.05 -0.63 11.93
C PHE A 19 -0.69 0.12 13.22
N PRO A 20 0.21 -0.43 14.05
CA PRO A 20 0.54 0.12 15.37
C PRO A 20 1.18 1.51 15.32
N ASP A 21 1.72 1.90 14.17
CA ASP A 21 2.31 3.23 13.96
C ASP A 21 1.26 4.33 13.72
N PHE A 22 -0.04 3.97 13.69
CA PHE A 22 -1.16 4.88 13.47
C PHE A 22 -2.13 4.86 14.63
N GLU A 23 -2.49 6.04 15.11
CA GLU A 23 -3.49 6.24 16.14
C GLU A 23 -4.74 6.88 15.55
N VAL A 24 -5.92 6.32 15.85
CA VAL A 24 -7.21 6.91 15.52
C VAL A 24 -7.62 7.83 16.67
N VAL A 25 -7.30 9.12 16.57
CA VAL A 25 -7.50 10.09 17.65
C VAL A 25 -8.97 10.47 17.86
N ALA A 26 -9.79 10.47 16.80
CA ALA A 26 -11.22 10.76 16.89
C ALA A 26 -12.02 10.19 15.72
N THR A 27 -13.32 9.99 15.94
CA THR A 27 -14.29 9.63 14.91
C THR A 27 -15.54 10.49 15.06
N PHE A 28 -16.08 10.98 13.95
CA PHE A 28 -17.26 11.85 13.90
C PHE A 28 -18.26 11.31 12.88
N ASN A 29 -19.54 11.43 13.21
CA ASN A 29 -20.66 11.18 12.30
C ASN A 29 -21.36 12.49 11.86
N ASN A 30 -20.77 13.62 12.21
CA ASN A 30 -21.28 14.96 11.98
C ASN A 30 -20.13 15.86 11.51
N SER A 31 -20.33 16.53 10.39
CA SER A 31 -19.32 17.38 9.75
C SER A 31 -18.99 18.64 10.57
N LEU A 32 -19.95 19.22 11.31
CA LEU A 32 -19.73 20.43 12.12
C LEU A 32 -18.84 20.14 13.34
N GLU A 33 -19.13 19.07 14.08
CA GLU A 33 -18.29 18.65 15.20
C GLU A 33 -16.88 18.29 14.75
N ALA A 34 -16.77 17.68 13.57
CA ALA A 34 -15.50 17.34 12.98
C ALA A 34 -14.70 18.60 12.60
N LEU A 35 -15.33 19.62 12.05
CA LEU A 35 -14.70 20.90 11.69
C LEU A 35 -14.11 21.60 12.93
N ASP A 36 -14.90 21.72 14.00
CA ASP A 36 -14.44 22.31 15.27
C ASP A 36 -13.22 21.56 15.83
N PHE A 37 -13.26 20.24 15.78
CA PHE A 37 -12.13 19.42 16.23
C PHE A 37 -10.89 19.60 15.35
N LEU A 38 -11.04 19.59 14.02
CA LEU A 38 -9.91 19.72 13.08
C LEU A 38 -9.25 21.10 13.16
N ASN A 39 -10.01 22.15 13.46
CA ASN A 39 -9.45 23.49 13.63
C ASN A 39 -8.77 23.70 14.99
N SER A 40 -9.17 22.93 16.01
CA SER A 40 -8.60 23.02 17.36
C SER A 40 -7.49 22.00 17.66
N THR A 41 -7.48 20.88 16.92
CA THR A 41 -6.58 19.75 17.19
C THR A 41 -5.80 19.38 15.93
N PRO A 42 -4.46 19.49 15.94
CA PRO A 42 -3.65 19.09 14.80
C PRO A 42 -3.69 17.56 14.62
N VAL A 43 -4.03 17.12 13.41
CA VAL A 43 -3.97 15.72 12.99
C VAL A 43 -3.19 15.61 11.67
N ASP A 44 -2.48 14.52 11.48
CA ASP A 44 -1.67 14.34 10.26
C ASP A 44 -2.52 14.00 9.04
N ALA A 45 -3.61 13.22 9.25
CA ALA A 45 -4.49 12.78 8.17
C ALA A 45 -5.94 12.64 8.65
N VAL A 46 -6.89 12.89 7.74
CA VAL A 46 -8.33 12.69 7.95
C VAL A 46 -8.89 11.81 6.82
N PHE A 47 -9.65 10.78 7.21
CA PHE A 47 -10.51 10.02 6.31
C PHE A 47 -11.88 10.64 6.34
N LEU A 48 -12.38 11.11 5.21
CA LEU A 48 -13.55 11.96 5.10
C LEU A 48 -14.51 11.44 4.05
N ASP A 49 -15.75 11.16 4.45
CA ASP A 49 -16.82 10.89 3.49
C ASP A 49 -17.25 12.17 2.78
N ILE A 50 -17.66 12.05 1.51
CA ILE A 50 -18.17 13.18 0.73
C ILE A 50 -19.62 13.48 1.10
N ASN A 51 -20.45 12.43 1.18
CA ASN A 51 -21.89 12.57 1.27
C ASN A 51 -22.35 12.49 2.73
N MET A 52 -22.29 13.62 3.42
CA MET A 52 -22.76 13.73 4.78
C MET A 52 -23.92 14.74 4.89
N PRO A 53 -24.83 14.55 5.84
CA PRO A 53 -25.87 15.54 6.14
C PRO A 53 -25.28 16.89 6.54
N MET A 54 -26.00 17.97 6.25
CA MET A 54 -25.73 19.37 6.61
C MET A 54 -24.55 20.00 5.85
N MET A 55 -23.40 19.35 5.73
CA MET A 55 -22.22 19.85 5.05
C MET A 55 -21.52 18.67 4.37
N THR A 56 -21.27 18.82 3.07
CA THR A 56 -20.54 17.81 2.28
C THR A 56 -19.06 17.76 2.66
N GLY A 57 -18.40 16.64 2.37
CA GLY A 57 -16.94 16.53 2.58
C GLY A 57 -16.15 17.58 1.79
N PHE A 58 -16.60 17.97 0.60
CA PHE A 58 -15.96 19.02 -0.19
C PHE A 58 -16.06 20.41 0.46
N GLU A 59 -17.22 20.76 1.01
CA GLU A 59 -17.40 21.98 1.75
C GLU A 59 -16.53 22.00 3.01
N LEU A 60 -16.45 20.87 3.71
CA LEU A 60 -15.62 20.74 4.90
C LEU A 60 -14.13 20.91 4.57
N ILE A 61 -13.63 20.33 3.47
CA ILE A 61 -12.24 20.50 3.02
C ILE A 61 -11.89 21.98 2.83
N SER A 62 -12.80 22.77 2.26
CA SER A 62 -12.57 24.19 2.01
C SER A 62 -12.50 25.05 3.29
N LEU A 63 -12.99 24.52 4.42
CA LEU A 63 -13.03 25.18 5.72
C LEU A 63 -11.93 24.71 6.69
N ILE A 64 -11.18 23.68 6.34
CA ILE A 64 -10.06 23.18 7.15
C ILE A 64 -8.86 24.12 6.94
N GLU A 65 -8.47 24.83 8.00
CA GLU A 65 -7.35 25.77 7.99
C GLU A 65 -5.98 25.08 8.11
N ASN A 66 -5.95 23.85 8.59
CA ASN A 66 -4.73 23.12 8.91
C ASN A 66 -4.17 22.35 7.72
N LYS A 67 -2.85 22.11 7.74
CA LYS A 67 -2.13 21.27 6.76
C LYS A 67 -2.40 19.77 6.92
N THR A 68 -3.61 19.39 7.30
CA THR A 68 -4.05 18.02 7.45
C THR A 68 -4.18 17.37 6.07
N LYS A 69 -3.60 16.18 5.88
CA LYS A 69 -3.76 15.45 4.62
C LYS A 69 -5.14 14.80 4.57
N VAL A 70 -5.88 15.10 3.52
CA VAL A 70 -7.25 14.60 3.35
C VAL A 70 -7.24 13.34 2.48
N ILE A 71 -7.91 12.31 2.96
CA ILE A 71 -8.23 11.08 2.23
C ILE A 71 -9.74 11.00 2.09
N ILE A 72 -10.24 11.09 0.87
CA ILE A 72 -11.66 10.98 0.59
C ILE A 72 -12.08 9.51 0.63
N THR A 73 -13.23 9.24 1.29
CA THR A 73 -13.91 7.95 1.24
C THR A 73 -15.32 8.16 0.69
N THR A 74 -15.78 7.37 -0.27
CA THR A 74 -17.11 7.55 -0.88
C THR A 74 -17.62 6.30 -1.56
N ALA A 75 -18.95 6.16 -1.68
CA ALA A 75 -19.57 5.12 -2.50
C ALA A 75 -19.52 5.43 -4.01
N PHE A 76 -19.23 6.66 -4.41
CA PHE A 76 -19.32 7.13 -5.79
C PHE A 76 -17.96 7.29 -6.45
N ARG A 77 -17.81 6.76 -7.66
CA ARG A 77 -16.57 6.86 -8.44
C ARG A 77 -16.45 8.17 -9.21
N GLU A 78 -17.54 8.80 -9.51
CA GLU A 78 -17.62 10.03 -10.33
C GLU A 78 -16.98 11.24 -9.69
N PHE A 79 -17.00 11.35 -8.36
CA PHE A 79 -16.37 12.45 -7.63
C PHE A 79 -14.82 12.41 -7.63
N ALA A 80 -14.22 11.37 -8.21
CA ALA A 80 -12.76 11.30 -8.35
C ALA A 80 -12.21 12.43 -9.25
N ALA A 81 -12.99 12.89 -10.24
CA ALA A 81 -12.60 14.00 -11.12
C ALA A 81 -12.65 15.36 -10.38
N GLU A 82 -13.67 15.59 -9.57
CA GLU A 82 -13.84 16.81 -8.77
C GLU A 82 -12.78 16.91 -7.65
N SER A 83 -12.37 15.77 -7.10
CA SER A 83 -11.32 15.73 -6.07
C SER A 83 -9.93 16.08 -6.60
N TYR A 84 -9.73 16.09 -7.92
CA TYR A 84 -8.43 16.41 -8.53
C TYR A 84 -8.05 17.90 -8.38
N ASP A 85 -9.05 18.78 -8.30
CA ASP A 85 -8.85 20.22 -8.06
C ASP A 85 -8.62 20.55 -6.56
N LEU A 86 -8.86 19.59 -5.68
CA LEU A 86 -8.62 19.69 -4.25
C LEU A 86 -7.31 18.97 -3.90
N ASP A 87 -6.48 19.57 -3.05
CA ASP A 87 -5.20 18.98 -2.60
C ASP A 87 -5.45 17.77 -1.66
N VAL A 88 -6.12 16.72 -2.20
CA VAL A 88 -6.37 15.49 -1.45
C VAL A 88 -5.25 14.47 -1.69
N LEU A 89 -4.82 13.82 -0.62
CA LEU A 89 -3.75 12.82 -0.68
C LEU A 89 -4.19 11.55 -1.41
N ASP A 90 -5.42 11.12 -1.18
CA ASP A 90 -5.94 9.89 -1.79
C ASP A 90 -7.47 9.85 -1.85
N TYR A 91 -8.01 8.94 -2.68
CA TYR A 91 -9.43 8.75 -2.93
C TYR A 91 -9.79 7.27 -2.84
N LEU A 92 -10.65 6.89 -1.89
CA LEU A 92 -11.02 5.51 -1.62
C LEU A 92 -12.51 5.27 -1.91
N VAL A 93 -12.80 4.35 -2.83
CA VAL A 93 -14.18 3.97 -3.15
C VAL A 93 -14.66 2.85 -2.22
N LYS A 94 -15.79 3.06 -1.56
CA LYS A 94 -16.47 2.04 -0.73
C LYS A 94 -17.14 0.97 -1.63
N PRO A 95 -17.11 -0.33 -1.27
CA PRO A 95 -16.40 -0.88 -0.12
C PRO A 95 -14.88 -0.86 -0.33
N ILE A 96 -14.12 -0.38 0.66
CA ILE A 96 -12.68 -0.20 0.57
C ILE A 96 -11.97 -1.55 0.74
N PRO A 97 -11.33 -2.11 -0.30
CA PRO A 97 -10.57 -3.34 -0.16
C PRO A 97 -9.31 -3.10 0.67
N LEU A 98 -8.93 -4.04 1.55
CA LEU A 98 -7.73 -3.91 2.37
C LEU A 98 -6.45 -3.58 1.56
N PRO A 99 -6.18 -4.18 0.39
CA PRO A 99 -5.00 -3.81 -0.42
C PRO A 99 -5.01 -2.34 -0.87
N ARG A 100 -6.21 -1.77 -1.10
CA ARG A 100 -6.35 -0.35 -1.47
C ARG A 100 -6.11 0.57 -0.27
N PHE A 101 -6.60 0.17 0.91
CA PHE A 101 -6.32 0.85 2.16
C PHE A 101 -4.83 0.87 2.48
N ILE A 102 -4.12 -0.27 2.31
CA ILE A 102 -2.67 -0.36 2.52
C ILE A 102 -1.91 0.64 1.63
N LYS A 103 -2.27 0.75 0.34
CA LYS A 103 -1.67 1.74 -0.56
C LYS A 103 -1.87 3.18 -0.07
N CYS A 104 -3.02 3.47 0.52
CA CYS A 104 -3.31 4.77 1.11
C CYS A 104 -2.44 5.03 2.35
N ILE A 105 -2.33 4.07 3.25
CA ILE A 105 -1.46 4.16 4.44
C ILE A 105 -0.02 4.46 4.05
N ASN A 106 0.49 3.80 3.03
CA ASN A 106 1.85 4.03 2.53
C ASN A 106 2.04 5.47 2.02
N LYS A 107 1.05 6.04 1.32
CA LYS A 107 1.09 7.44 0.92
C LYS A 107 1.14 8.38 2.12
N ILE A 108 0.31 8.13 3.15
CA ILE A 108 0.29 8.93 4.39
C ILE A 108 1.67 8.90 5.05
N THR A 109 2.26 7.71 5.20
CA THR A 109 3.60 7.55 5.80
C THR A 109 4.66 8.32 5.02
N THR A 110 4.64 8.26 3.69
CA THR A 110 5.59 8.97 2.83
C THR A 110 5.47 10.48 3.03
N GLU A 111 4.25 11.03 3.00
CA GLU A 111 3.99 12.46 3.21
C GLU A 111 4.40 12.94 4.60
N TYR A 112 4.11 12.14 5.63
CA TYR A 112 4.51 12.42 7.02
C TYR A 112 6.04 12.52 7.16
N ASN A 113 6.76 11.57 6.57
CA ASN A 113 8.22 11.53 6.61
C ASN A 113 8.85 12.73 5.86
N LEU A 114 8.29 13.10 4.70
CA LEU A 114 8.73 14.28 3.94
C LEU A 114 8.51 15.58 4.73
N LYS A 115 7.33 15.75 5.36
CA LYS A 115 6.97 16.94 6.14
C LYS A 115 7.90 17.16 7.34
N ASN A 116 8.29 16.09 8.01
CA ASN A 116 9.07 16.18 9.24
C ASN A 116 10.60 16.18 9.03
N ASN A 117 11.08 16.26 7.78
CA ASN A 117 12.51 16.12 7.46
C ASN A 117 13.16 14.93 8.15
N ILE A 118 12.36 13.92 8.50
CA ILE A 118 12.89 12.67 8.96
C ILE A 118 13.67 12.14 7.76
N LYS A 119 14.99 12.34 7.76
CA LYS A 119 15.89 11.54 6.94
C LYS A 119 15.76 10.11 7.45
N VAL A 120 14.66 9.48 7.10
CA VAL A 120 14.69 8.06 6.88
C VAL A 120 15.74 7.97 5.78
N GLU A 121 16.91 7.42 6.10
CA GLU A 121 17.84 6.94 5.05
C GLU A 121 16.90 6.32 4.04
N ALA A 122 16.94 6.83 2.82
CA ALA A 122 15.94 6.54 1.81
C ALA A 122 15.86 5.02 1.65
N THR A 123 15.04 4.39 2.48
CA THR A 123 14.51 3.07 2.21
C THR A 123 13.52 3.31 1.09
N LYS A 124 14.10 3.37 -0.09
CA LYS A 124 13.43 3.46 -1.37
C LYS A 124 12.31 2.40 -1.40
N GLY A 125 11.04 2.86 -1.35
CA GLY A 125 9.91 1.96 -1.46
C GLY A 125 9.51 1.31 -0.11
N ASP A 126 8.24 0.97 0.00
CA ASP A 126 7.67 0.26 1.15
C ASP A 126 8.56 -0.87 1.62
N SER A 127 9.00 -0.80 2.90
CA SER A 127 9.87 -1.83 3.46
C SER A 127 9.13 -3.18 3.66
N HIS A 128 7.81 -3.23 3.46
CA HIS A 128 7.03 -4.45 3.69
C HIS A 128 5.79 -4.56 2.81
N ILE A 129 5.39 -5.81 2.58
CA ILE A 129 4.12 -6.17 1.97
C ILE A 129 3.24 -6.91 2.98
N PHE A 130 1.93 -6.81 2.78
CA PHE A 130 0.96 -7.60 3.53
C PHE A 130 0.36 -8.68 2.65
N ILE A 131 0.43 -9.92 3.10
CA ILE A 131 -0.20 -11.06 2.42
C ILE A 131 -1.12 -11.82 3.37
N LYS A 132 -2.23 -12.35 2.84
CA LYS A 132 -3.17 -13.14 3.63
C LYS A 132 -2.76 -14.60 3.63
N VAL A 133 -2.36 -15.13 4.79
CA VAL A 133 -2.00 -16.53 5.00
C VAL A 133 -2.92 -17.08 6.09
N ASP A 134 -3.64 -18.16 5.81
CA ASP A 134 -4.53 -18.85 6.79
C ASP A 134 -5.46 -17.88 7.56
N LYS A 135 -6.15 -17.00 6.83
CA LYS A 135 -7.05 -15.96 7.37
C LYS A 135 -6.36 -14.86 8.19
N LYS A 136 -5.04 -14.86 8.34
CA LYS A 136 -4.25 -13.83 9.01
C LYS A 136 -3.53 -12.96 8.00
N MET A 137 -3.40 -11.67 8.30
CA MET A 137 -2.54 -10.77 7.54
C MET A 137 -1.10 -10.88 8.07
N MET A 138 -0.18 -11.29 7.19
CA MET A 138 1.23 -11.41 7.51
C MET A 138 1.98 -10.22 6.92
N LYS A 139 2.68 -9.46 7.77
CA LYS A 139 3.62 -8.42 7.38
C LYS A 139 4.94 -9.09 7.01
N ILE A 140 5.41 -8.90 5.77
CA ILE A 140 6.67 -9.44 5.28
C ILE A 140 7.57 -8.28 4.89
N ASN A 141 8.77 -8.25 5.44
CA ASN A 141 9.78 -7.29 5.04
C ASN A 141 10.25 -7.61 3.61
N ILE A 142 10.17 -6.62 2.71
CA ILE A 142 10.58 -6.76 1.31
C ILE A 142 12.06 -7.15 1.19
N GLU A 143 12.91 -6.66 2.09
CA GLU A 143 14.33 -7.00 2.11
C GLU A 143 14.61 -8.49 2.39
N GLU A 144 13.66 -9.18 3.02
CA GLU A 144 13.78 -10.62 3.31
C GLU A 144 13.32 -11.49 2.13
N ILE A 145 12.59 -10.93 1.17
CA ILE A 145 12.08 -11.72 0.03
C ILE A 145 13.25 -12.11 -0.87
N LEU A 146 13.41 -13.41 -1.07
CA LEU A 146 14.37 -13.97 -2.03
C LEU A 146 13.78 -13.99 -3.44
N PHE A 147 12.59 -14.55 -3.55
CA PHE A 147 11.83 -14.62 -4.80
C PHE A 147 10.37 -14.97 -4.53
N VAL A 148 9.55 -14.79 -5.55
CA VAL A 148 8.14 -15.21 -5.56
C VAL A 148 7.90 -16.18 -6.69
N GLU A 149 7.23 -17.28 -6.38
CA GLU A 149 6.84 -18.33 -7.33
C GLU A 149 5.32 -18.34 -7.52
N GLY A 150 4.85 -18.25 -8.77
CA GLY A 150 3.44 -18.37 -9.14
C GLY A 150 3.01 -19.82 -9.31
N MET A 151 1.95 -20.22 -8.60
CA MET A 151 1.37 -21.55 -8.63
C MET A 151 -0.14 -21.46 -8.95
N LYS A 152 -0.50 -21.30 -10.23
CA LYS A 152 -1.89 -21.10 -10.68
C LYS A 152 -2.56 -19.91 -9.96
N GLU A 153 -3.49 -20.17 -9.03
CA GLU A 153 -4.23 -19.17 -8.25
C GLU A 153 -3.50 -18.72 -6.97
N TYR A 154 -2.39 -19.34 -6.65
CA TYR A 154 -1.59 -19.06 -5.47
C TYR A 154 -0.22 -18.53 -5.85
N ILE A 155 0.39 -17.81 -4.95
CA ILE A 155 1.80 -17.46 -5.00
C ILE A 155 2.49 -17.95 -3.74
N LYS A 156 3.78 -18.24 -3.90
CA LYS A 156 4.67 -18.65 -2.84
C LYS A 156 5.75 -17.58 -2.68
N VAL A 157 5.73 -16.86 -1.57
CA VAL A 157 6.76 -15.87 -1.21
C VAL A 157 7.81 -16.56 -0.37
N VAL A 158 9.05 -16.58 -0.83
CA VAL A 158 10.17 -17.27 -0.21
C VAL A 158 11.09 -16.25 0.44
N THR A 159 11.33 -16.43 1.74
CA THR A 159 12.33 -15.71 2.55
C THR A 159 13.37 -16.69 3.07
N PRO A 160 14.50 -16.24 3.63
CA PRO A 160 15.53 -17.15 4.18
C PRO A 160 14.99 -18.12 5.21
N ASP A 161 14.10 -17.65 6.08
CA ASP A 161 13.63 -18.40 7.24
C ASP A 161 12.31 -19.09 7.01
N LYS A 162 11.46 -18.58 6.11
CA LYS A 162 10.09 -19.03 5.97
C LYS A 162 9.54 -18.89 4.54
N THR A 163 8.58 -19.73 4.23
CA THR A 163 7.81 -19.67 2.99
C THR A 163 6.36 -19.39 3.30
N TYR A 164 5.77 -18.44 2.57
CA TYR A 164 4.37 -18.06 2.71
C TYR A 164 3.61 -18.39 1.45
N ILE A 165 2.44 -19.00 1.58
CA ILE A 165 1.55 -19.30 0.45
C ILE A 165 0.27 -18.48 0.62
N THR A 166 -0.13 -17.76 -0.42
CA THR A 166 -1.33 -16.92 -0.41
C THR A 166 -2.06 -16.99 -1.73
N HIS A 167 -3.39 -16.84 -1.67
CA HIS A 167 -4.25 -16.72 -2.85
C HIS A 167 -4.13 -15.32 -3.44
N LYS A 168 -3.25 -15.18 -4.42
CA LYS A 168 -2.96 -13.93 -5.12
C LYS A 168 -2.30 -14.24 -6.47
N SER A 169 -2.49 -13.39 -7.47
CA SER A 169 -1.77 -13.57 -8.74
C SER A 169 -0.34 -13.04 -8.65
N LEU A 170 0.58 -13.69 -9.37
CA LEU A 170 1.97 -13.23 -9.46
C LEU A 170 2.06 -11.82 -10.07
N THR A 171 1.19 -11.51 -11.04
CA THR A 171 1.14 -10.20 -11.68
C THR A 171 0.76 -9.12 -10.66
N SER A 172 -0.31 -9.33 -9.89
CA SER A 172 -0.74 -8.36 -8.86
C SER A 172 0.35 -8.11 -7.81
N LEU A 173 1.05 -9.16 -7.35
CA LEU A 173 2.15 -8.95 -6.40
C LEU A 173 3.34 -8.27 -7.06
N SER A 174 3.66 -8.58 -8.32
CA SER A 174 4.77 -7.94 -9.05
C SER A 174 4.58 -6.43 -9.22
N GLU A 175 3.33 -5.96 -9.30
CA GLU A 175 2.99 -4.53 -9.37
C GLU A 175 3.10 -3.82 -8.02
N GLU A 176 3.03 -4.57 -6.92
CA GLU A 176 3.17 -4.04 -5.56
C GLU A 176 4.65 -3.99 -5.11
N LEU A 177 5.50 -4.81 -5.70
CA LEU A 177 6.92 -4.85 -5.39
C LEU A 177 7.69 -3.74 -6.12
N PRO A 178 8.66 -3.09 -5.46
CA PRO A 178 9.48 -2.05 -6.08
C PRO A 178 10.23 -2.57 -7.32
N SER A 179 10.03 -1.94 -8.47
CA SER A 179 10.58 -2.38 -9.77
C SER A 179 12.10 -2.17 -9.90
N ASP A 180 12.70 -1.35 -9.03
CA ASP A 180 14.14 -1.16 -8.91
C ASP A 180 14.82 -2.29 -8.13
N ARG A 181 14.06 -3.04 -7.32
CA ARG A 181 14.55 -4.14 -6.48
C ARG A 181 14.12 -5.52 -6.96
N PHE A 182 13.00 -5.62 -7.64
CA PHE A 182 12.41 -6.88 -8.10
C PHE A 182 12.29 -6.93 -9.60
N LEU A 183 12.57 -8.11 -10.15
CA LEU A 183 12.49 -8.34 -11.58
C LEU A 183 11.71 -9.62 -11.87
N ARG A 184 10.72 -9.52 -12.77
CA ARG A 184 10.06 -10.71 -13.30
C ARG A 184 10.94 -11.35 -14.34
N ILE A 185 11.37 -12.59 -14.09
CA ILE A 185 12.31 -13.33 -14.94
C ILE A 185 11.68 -14.52 -15.68
N HIS A 186 10.44 -14.85 -15.30
CA HIS A 186 9.69 -15.97 -15.88
C HIS A 186 8.18 -15.71 -15.74
N LYS A 187 7.35 -16.43 -16.52
CA LYS A 187 5.89 -16.38 -16.34
C LYS A 187 5.45 -16.72 -14.90
N SER A 188 6.27 -17.49 -14.17
CA SER A 188 6.00 -17.95 -12.81
C SER A 188 7.02 -17.48 -11.77
N TYR A 189 7.97 -16.60 -12.10
CA TYR A 189 8.98 -16.16 -11.13
C TYR A 189 9.24 -14.65 -11.17
N VAL A 190 9.26 -14.04 -9.98
CA VAL A 190 9.78 -12.70 -9.69
C VAL A 190 10.89 -12.86 -8.67
N ILE A 191 12.05 -12.25 -8.88
CA ILE A 191 13.22 -12.35 -7.99
C ILE A 191 13.59 -10.99 -7.39
N ALA A 192 14.25 -11.02 -6.23
CA ALA A 192 14.93 -9.86 -5.67
C ALA A 192 16.33 -9.74 -6.31
N LEU A 193 16.62 -8.59 -6.92
CA LEU A 193 17.87 -8.35 -7.68
C LEU A 193 19.09 -8.42 -6.77
N ASN A 194 19.03 -7.88 -5.57
CA ASN A 194 20.10 -7.86 -4.59
C ASN A 194 20.40 -9.24 -3.96
N LYS A 195 19.58 -10.27 -4.25
CA LYS A 195 19.77 -11.64 -3.75
C LYS A 195 20.37 -12.57 -4.82
N VAL A 196 20.59 -12.08 -6.03
CA VAL A 196 21.21 -12.85 -7.12
C VAL A 196 22.67 -13.12 -6.77
N LYS A 197 23.04 -14.41 -6.78
CA LYS A 197 24.42 -14.86 -6.54
C LYS A 197 25.19 -15.05 -7.83
N SER A 198 24.58 -15.68 -8.82
CA SER A 198 25.17 -15.93 -10.15
C SER A 198 24.09 -16.15 -11.20
N ILE A 199 24.51 -16.01 -12.45
CA ILE A 199 23.72 -16.34 -13.64
C ILE A 199 24.51 -17.36 -14.44
N GLU A 200 23.91 -18.52 -14.71
CA GLU A 200 24.48 -19.57 -15.52
C GLU A 200 23.53 -19.95 -16.66
N GLY A 201 23.88 -19.56 -17.87
CA GLY A 201 23.04 -19.75 -19.04
C GLY A 201 21.67 -19.09 -18.89
N ASN A 202 20.61 -19.89 -18.76
CA ASN A 202 19.23 -19.45 -18.59
C ASN A 202 18.70 -19.71 -17.17
N ARG A 203 19.57 -19.66 -16.17
CA ARG A 203 19.23 -19.88 -14.75
C ARG A 203 19.88 -18.86 -13.87
N ILE A 204 19.18 -18.47 -12.80
CA ILE A 204 19.66 -17.59 -11.75
C ILE A 204 19.79 -18.37 -10.46
N GLN A 205 20.92 -18.22 -9.79
CA GLN A 205 21.19 -18.78 -8.47
C GLN A 205 20.88 -17.75 -7.40
N ILE A 206 19.97 -18.09 -6.46
CA ILE A 206 19.67 -17.32 -5.27
C ILE A 206 19.78 -18.25 -4.07
N GLN A 207 20.77 -18.04 -3.22
CA GLN A 207 21.13 -18.98 -2.14
C GLN A 207 21.27 -20.42 -2.67
N SER A 208 20.44 -21.36 -2.17
CA SER A 208 20.39 -22.76 -2.63
C SER A 208 19.42 -23.00 -3.79
N TYR A 209 18.69 -21.96 -4.22
CA TYR A 209 17.66 -22.09 -5.25
C TYR A 209 18.22 -21.80 -6.65
N THR A 210 17.83 -22.60 -7.62
CA THR A 210 18.14 -22.40 -9.04
C THR A 210 16.84 -22.10 -9.80
N ILE A 211 16.67 -20.87 -10.27
CA ILE A 211 15.42 -20.35 -10.85
C ILE A 211 15.61 -20.17 -12.36
N PRO A 212 14.71 -20.74 -13.20
CA PRO A 212 14.82 -20.61 -14.64
C PRO A 212 14.43 -19.22 -15.14
N ILE A 213 15.14 -18.73 -16.15
CA ILE A 213 14.78 -17.53 -16.91
C ILE A 213 13.90 -17.95 -18.10
N GLY A 214 12.73 -17.31 -18.23
CA GLY A 214 11.85 -17.53 -19.38
C GLY A 214 12.43 -16.93 -20.66
N ARG A 215 12.23 -17.59 -21.81
CA ARG A 215 12.78 -17.14 -23.10
C ARG A 215 12.47 -15.68 -23.41
N ASN A 216 11.24 -15.25 -23.15
CA ASN A 216 10.77 -13.88 -23.40
C ASN A 216 11.36 -12.85 -22.43
N TYR A 217 11.96 -13.26 -21.32
CA TYR A 217 12.53 -12.40 -20.28
C TYR A 217 14.05 -12.29 -20.36
N SER A 218 14.70 -13.13 -21.16
CA SER A 218 16.15 -13.30 -21.15
C SER A 218 16.91 -12.02 -21.50
N LYS A 219 16.38 -11.19 -22.42
CA LYS A 219 17.00 -9.94 -22.83
C LYS A 219 16.96 -8.90 -21.70
N ASP A 220 15.79 -8.72 -21.08
CA ASP A 220 15.59 -7.72 -20.01
C ASP A 220 16.38 -8.11 -18.75
N VAL A 221 16.43 -9.41 -18.44
CA VAL A 221 17.20 -9.94 -17.32
C VAL A 221 18.69 -9.66 -17.47
N LYS A 222 19.26 -9.91 -18.67
CA LYS A 222 20.67 -9.65 -18.92
C LYS A 222 21.02 -8.17 -18.82
N ASN A 223 20.20 -7.30 -19.38
CA ASN A 223 20.43 -5.87 -19.32
C ASN A 223 20.37 -5.34 -17.87
N LYS A 224 19.41 -5.81 -17.08
CA LYS A 224 19.16 -5.26 -15.74
C LYS A 224 20.06 -5.83 -14.63
N ILE A 225 20.74 -6.95 -14.87
CA ILE A 225 21.60 -7.60 -13.87
C ILE A 225 23.09 -7.47 -14.22
N LEU A 226 23.44 -7.30 -15.50
CA LEU A 226 24.83 -7.23 -15.96
C LEU A 226 25.32 -5.80 -16.26
N GLU A 227 24.41 -4.81 -16.25
CA GLU A 227 24.70 -3.37 -16.19
C GLU A 227 24.84 -2.89 -14.74
#